data_9b8ef5206db55b72ef619b8b66102dac
#
_entry.id   9b8ef5206db55b72ef619b8b66102dac
#
_cell.length_a   1.000
_cell.length_b   1.000
_cell.length_c   1.000
_cell.angle_alpha   90.00
_cell.angle_beta   90.00
_cell.angle_gamma   90.00
#
_symmetry.space_group_name_H-M   'P 1'
#
loop_
_entity.id
_entity.type
_entity.pdbx_description
1 polymer ?
#
loop_
_entity_poly.entity_id
_entity_poly.type
_entity_poly.pdbx_seq_one_letter_code
_entity_poly.pdbx_strand_id
1 'polypeptide(L)'
;MHNLNLLDSNGNVPHTSGLNWGQNSTNHTRKDDAYIAIRVNDINSTSDLFLPLLVSTSESSTRRNEPITVRWDDGTQMTMLFEGNQEINGEEYAKQLSSCPNKNTLGEYLKSRLDVPLGKLITNEHLDDYGRTNVTIALSHDTSIDYILDFSI
;
A
#
# COMPACT_ATOMS: atom_id res chain seq x y z
N MET A 1 12.82 -9.40 -1.51
CA MET A 1 11.42 -9.18 -1.93
C MET A 1 10.46 -9.78 -0.92
N HIS A 2 9.28 -9.25 -0.83
CA HIS A 2 8.28 -9.67 0.14
C HIS A 2 6.87 -9.50 -0.44
N ASN A 3 5.97 -10.41 -0.11
CA ASN A 3 4.57 -10.36 -0.57
C ASN A 3 3.69 -9.66 0.45
N LEU A 4 3.03 -8.60 0.02
CA LEU A 4 2.01 -7.88 0.80
C LEU A 4 0.63 -8.46 0.46
N ASN A 5 -0.04 -9.01 1.46
CA ASN A 5 -1.34 -9.65 1.26
C ASN A 5 -2.44 -8.59 1.11
N LEU A 6 -3.26 -8.71 0.08
CA LEU A 6 -4.39 -7.82 -0.16
C LEU A 6 -5.66 -8.27 0.56
N LEU A 7 -5.64 -9.45 1.14
CA LEU A 7 -6.76 -10.00 1.91
C LEU A 7 -6.57 -9.71 3.40
N ASP A 8 -7.69 -9.68 4.13
CA ASP A 8 -7.66 -9.59 5.59
C ASP A 8 -7.37 -10.95 6.24
N SER A 9 -7.39 -11.01 7.58
CA SER A 9 -7.11 -12.25 8.32
C SER A 9 -8.14 -13.37 8.09
N ASN A 10 -9.31 -13.02 7.56
CA ASN A 10 -10.36 -13.98 7.21
C ASN A 10 -10.28 -14.43 5.75
N GLY A 11 -9.29 -13.97 5.00
CA GLY A 11 -9.14 -14.33 3.60
C GLY A 11 -10.05 -13.56 2.65
N ASN A 12 -10.51 -12.38 3.05
CA ASN A 12 -11.42 -11.55 2.27
C ASN A 12 -10.84 -10.18 1.96
N VAL A 13 -11.23 -9.61 0.82
CA VAL A 13 -10.98 -8.20 0.56
C VAL A 13 -11.90 -7.38 1.47
N PRO A 14 -11.36 -6.52 2.34
CA PRO A 14 -12.21 -5.67 3.19
C PRO A 14 -13.10 -4.76 2.35
N HIS A 15 -14.32 -4.51 2.82
CA HIS A 15 -15.30 -3.72 2.07
C HIS A 15 -15.14 -2.20 2.21
N THR A 16 -14.49 -1.73 3.27
CA THR A 16 -14.37 -0.29 3.57
C THR A 16 -12.97 0.12 3.99
N SER A 17 -12.00 -0.74 3.75
CA SER A 17 -10.59 -0.48 4.06
C SER A 17 -9.71 -1.11 3.00
N GLY A 18 -8.39 -0.93 3.10
CA GLY A 18 -7.46 -1.49 2.12
C GLY A 18 -7.79 -1.03 0.70
N LEU A 19 -8.00 -1.98 -0.19
CA LEU A 19 -8.32 -1.69 -1.60
C LEU A 19 -9.66 -0.97 -1.77
N ASN A 20 -10.54 -1.06 -0.78
CA ASN A 20 -11.87 -0.45 -0.79
C ASN A 20 -12.00 0.69 0.21
N TRP A 21 -10.90 1.33 0.56
CA TRP A 21 -10.93 2.43 1.53
C TRP A 21 -11.89 3.54 1.11
N GLY A 22 -11.98 3.82 -0.18
CA GLY A 22 -12.91 4.81 -0.73
C GLY A 22 -14.39 4.47 -0.56
N GLN A 23 -14.73 3.23 -0.22
CA GLN A 23 -16.10 2.81 0.08
C GLN A 23 -16.48 3.09 1.53
N ASN A 24 -15.55 3.59 2.34
CA ASN A 24 -15.83 4.03 3.69
C ASN A 24 -16.79 5.23 3.64
N SER A 25 -17.86 5.21 4.45
CA SER A 25 -18.90 6.25 4.45
C SER A 25 -18.48 7.55 5.13
N THR A 26 -17.24 7.67 5.58
CA THR A 26 -16.76 8.93 6.18
C THR A 26 -16.50 9.98 5.12
N ASN A 27 -16.53 11.26 5.51
CA ASN A 27 -16.27 12.38 4.60
C ASN A 27 -14.80 12.59 4.29
N HIS A 28 -13.92 11.68 4.73
CA HIS A 28 -12.47 11.83 4.61
C HIS A 28 -11.86 11.06 3.44
N THR A 29 -12.67 10.27 2.73
CA THR A 29 -12.20 9.48 1.60
C THR A 29 -12.89 9.88 0.31
N ARG A 30 -12.19 9.69 -0.80
CA ARG A 30 -12.74 9.77 -2.16
C ARG A 30 -13.04 8.36 -2.66
N LYS A 31 -13.92 8.26 -3.64
CA LYS A 31 -14.57 7.01 -4.04
C LYS A 31 -13.62 5.87 -4.41
N ASP A 32 -12.47 6.15 -4.97
CA ASP A 32 -11.51 5.13 -5.39
C ASP A 32 -10.23 5.14 -4.57
N ASP A 33 -10.26 5.76 -3.39
CA ASP A 33 -9.12 5.74 -2.48
C ASP A 33 -8.80 4.29 -2.08
N ALA A 34 -7.50 4.00 -2.02
CA ALA A 34 -7.01 2.68 -1.66
C ALA A 34 -5.68 2.78 -0.94
N TYR A 35 -5.36 1.75 -0.16
CA TYR A 35 -4.02 1.55 0.37
C TYR A 35 -3.71 0.06 0.44
N ILE A 36 -2.43 -0.26 0.47
CA ILE A 36 -1.95 -1.61 0.70
C ILE A 36 -1.50 -1.70 2.16
N ALA A 37 -2.10 -2.61 2.92
CA ALA A 37 -1.79 -2.76 4.34
C ALA A 37 -0.37 -3.30 4.53
N ILE A 38 0.33 -2.77 5.53
CA ILE A 38 1.61 -3.27 6.00
C ILE A 38 1.39 -3.72 7.44
N ARG A 39 1.51 -5.01 7.67
CA ARG A 39 1.19 -5.62 8.96
C ARG A 39 2.46 -5.93 9.76
N VAL A 40 2.27 -6.24 11.02
CA VAL A 40 3.40 -6.60 11.91
C VAL A 40 4.23 -7.75 11.32
N ASN A 41 3.58 -8.76 10.76
CA ASN A 41 4.29 -9.89 10.14
C ASN A 41 5.10 -9.46 8.92
N ASP A 42 4.64 -8.49 8.16
CA ASP A 42 5.40 -7.97 7.01
C ASP A 42 6.70 -7.32 7.48
N ILE A 43 6.62 -6.50 8.52
CA ILE A 43 7.77 -5.80 9.07
C ILE A 43 8.75 -6.78 9.70
N ASN A 44 8.26 -7.74 10.47
CA ASN A 44 9.10 -8.73 11.12
C ASN A 44 9.75 -9.73 10.16
N SER A 45 9.18 -9.91 8.98
CA SER A 45 9.70 -10.85 7.98
C SER A 45 10.81 -10.27 7.12
N THR A 46 11.06 -8.97 7.20
CA THR A 46 12.06 -8.29 6.38
C THR A 46 12.91 -7.39 7.26
N SER A 47 14.19 -7.21 6.89
CA SER A 47 15.09 -6.34 7.63
C SER A 47 15.34 -5.00 6.94
N ASP A 48 15.01 -4.88 5.67
CA ASP A 48 15.45 -3.77 4.83
C ASP A 48 14.33 -3.06 4.04
N LEU A 49 13.16 -3.68 3.93
CA LEU A 49 12.06 -3.09 3.14
C LEU A 49 11.26 -2.04 3.90
N PHE A 50 11.06 -2.25 5.21
CA PHE A 50 10.25 -1.37 6.04
C PHE A 50 11.08 -0.86 7.21
N LEU A 51 11.66 0.31 7.04
CA LEU A 51 12.47 0.93 8.08
C LEU A 51 11.59 1.67 9.08
N PRO A 52 12.06 1.79 10.35
CA PRO A 52 11.37 2.61 11.32
C PRO A 52 11.19 4.03 10.80
N LEU A 53 10.06 4.63 11.15
CA LEU A 53 9.78 6.01 10.80
C LEU A 53 10.66 6.92 11.67
N LEU A 54 11.29 7.91 11.03
CA LEU A 54 12.12 8.85 11.75
C LEU A 54 11.23 9.81 12.53
N VAL A 55 11.45 9.87 13.83
CA VAL A 55 10.83 10.83 14.71
C VAL A 55 11.88 11.89 15.03
N SER A 56 11.53 13.13 14.88
CA SER A 56 12.41 14.24 15.24
C SER A 56 12.57 14.26 16.76
N THR A 57 13.82 14.19 17.24
CA THR A 57 14.09 13.80 18.62
C THR A 57 14.07 14.95 19.63
N SER A 58 14.28 16.18 19.25
CA SER A 58 14.48 17.25 20.22
C SER A 58 13.48 18.38 20.17
N GLU A 59 13.00 18.70 19.01
CA GLU A 59 12.19 19.90 18.82
C GLU A 59 10.83 19.62 18.19
N SER A 60 10.63 18.40 17.73
CA SER A 60 9.42 18.00 17.06
C SER A 60 9.25 16.49 17.20
N SER A 61 8.08 16.10 17.61
CA SER A 61 7.69 14.70 17.61
C SER A 61 7.11 14.27 16.25
N THR A 62 7.32 15.08 15.23
CA THR A 62 6.73 14.83 13.92
C THR A 62 7.45 13.69 13.22
N ARG A 63 6.68 12.70 12.87
CA ARG A 63 7.14 11.57 12.08
C ARG A 63 7.45 12.04 10.66
N ARG A 64 8.51 11.52 10.09
CA ARG A 64 8.85 11.80 8.70
C ARG A 64 8.30 10.72 7.79
N ASN A 65 7.40 11.14 6.93
CA ASN A 65 6.92 10.34 5.80
C ASN A 65 7.36 11.07 4.53
N GLU A 66 8.41 10.59 3.93
CA GLU A 66 8.88 11.19 2.68
C GLU A 66 8.27 10.43 1.50
N PRO A 67 7.79 11.15 0.46
CA PRO A 67 7.32 10.49 -0.75
C PRO A 67 8.41 9.64 -1.38
N ILE A 68 8.02 8.50 -1.89
CA ILE A 68 8.91 7.58 -2.60
C ILE A 68 8.43 7.41 -4.03
N THR A 69 9.35 7.08 -4.93
CA THR A 69 9.04 6.75 -6.31
C THR A 69 8.98 5.25 -6.47
N VAL A 70 7.88 4.78 -7.02
CA VAL A 70 7.60 3.35 -7.20
C VAL A 70 7.39 3.06 -8.67
N ARG A 71 7.92 1.94 -9.13
CA ARG A 71 7.63 1.41 -10.47
C ARG A 71 6.96 0.05 -10.34
N TRP A 72 5.85 -0.10 -11.03
CA TRP A 72 5.11 -1.36 -11.13
C TRP A 72 5.70 -2.24 -12.23
N ASP A 73 5.35 -3.53 -12.18
CA ASP A 73 5.81 -4.53 -13.16
C ASP A 73 5.45 -4.19 -14.61
N ASP A 74 4.38 -3.41 -14.83
CA ASP A 74 3.99 -2.97 -16.17
C ASP A 74 4.68 -1.68 -16.64
N GLY A 75 5.62 -1.17 -15.85
CA GLY A 75 6.34 0.06 -16.14
C GLY A 75 5.68 1.33 -15.62
N THR A 76 4.47 1.25 -15.09
CA THR A 76 3.80 2.42 -14.51
C THR A 76 4.58 2.92 -13.30
N GLN A 77 4.84 4.22 -13.25
CA GLN A 77 5.48 4.86 -12.12
C GLN A 77 4.48 5.75 -11.38
N MET A 78 4.61 5.78 -10.06
CA MET A 78 3.82 6.71 -9.25
C MET A 78 4.58 7.09 -7.99
N THR A 79 4.20 8.22 -7.42
CA THR A 79 4.67 8.65 -6.10
C THR A 79 3.79 8.01 -5.05
N MET A 80 4.41 7.41 -4.03
CA MET A 80 3.71 6.77 -2.94
C MET A 80 4.25 7.24 -1.60
N LEU A 81 3.55 6.87 -0.54
CA LEU A 81 3.89 7.28 0.81
C LEU A 81 3.58 6.14 1.78
N PHE A 82 4.54 5.86 2.66
CA PHE A 82 4.31 5.00 3.81
C PHE A 82 3.63 5.82 4.90
N GLU A 83 2.44 5.39 5.34
CA GLU A 83 1.60 6.16 6.26
C GLU A 83 1.10 5.33 7.42
N GLY A 84 0.48 6.03 8.38
CA GLY A 84 -0.03 5.43 9.59
C GLY A 84 1.09 5.13 10.57
N ASN A 85 0.72 4.68 11.76
CA ASN A 85 1.64 4.34 12.83
C ASN A 85 1.28 3.01 13.44
N GLN A 86 2.29 2.16 13.63
CA GLN A 86 2.19 1.01 14.50
C GLN A 86 3.50 0.86 15.25
N GLU A 87 3.41 0.57 16.54
CA GLU A 87 4.59 0.37 17.37
C GLU A 87 4.97 -1.10 17.39
N ILE A 88 6.26 -1.39 17.13
CA ILE A 88 6.81 -2.73 17.19
C ILE A 88 8.14 -2.63 17.91
N ASN A 89 8.24 -3.27 19.07
CA ASN A 89 9.46 -3.29 19.90
C ASN A 89 9.99 -1.89 20.22
N GLY A 90 9.10 -0.96 20.50
CA GLY A 90 9.47 0.41 20.87
C GLY A 90 9.77 1.34 19.72
N GLU A 91 9.66 0.88 18.47
CA GLU A 91 9.87 1.70 17.29
C GLU A 91 8.57 1.87 16.49
N GLU A 92 8.43 3.03 15.86
CA GLU A 92 7.28 3.35 15.04
C GLU A 92 7.51 2.93 13.59
N TYR A 93 6.52 2.26 13.02
CA TYR A 93 6.52 1.85 11.61
C TYR A 93 5.24 2.32 10.93
N ALA A 94 5.30 2.47 9.62
CA ALA A 94 4.08 2.70 8.83
C ALA A 94 3.20 1.44 8.84
N LYS A 95 1.90 1.63 8.70
CA LYS A 95 0.95 0.51 8.63
C LYS A 95 0.25 0.41 7.27
N GLN A 96 0.56 1.29 6.34
CA GLN A 96 -0.02 1.27 5.00
C GLN A 96 0.88 1.97 3.99
N LEU A 97 0.71 1.58 2.73
CA LEU A 97 1.33 2.20 1.57
C LEU A 97 0.23 2.72 0.66
N SER A 98 0.27 4.00 0.33
CA SER A 98 -0.73 4.62 -0.54
C SER A 98 -0.10 5.58 -1.52
N SER A 99 -0.82 5.91 -2.58
CA SER A 99 -0.36 6.90 -3.55
C SER A 99 -0.46 8.32 -2.99
N CYS A 100 0.39 9.20 -3.48
CA CYS A 100 0.55 10.57 -3.01
C CYS A 100 0.71 11.50 -4.22
N PRO A 101 0.08 12.67 -4.26
CA PRO A 101 -0.76 13.26 -3.22
C PRO A 101 -2.19 12.70 -3.16
N ASN A 102 -2.63 12.01 -4.19
CA ASN A 102 -4.01 11.51 -4.29
C ASN A 102 -4.04 10.00 -4.04
N LYS A 103 -4.83 9.57 -3.07
CA LYS A 103 -4.95 8.17 -2.70
C LYS A 103 -5.77 7.35 -3.68
N ASN A 104 -6.57 8.00 -4.51
CA ASN A 104 -7.32 7.34 -5.57
C ASN A 104 -6.44 6.96 -6.78
N THR A 105 -5.24 7.51 -6.91
CA THR A 105 -4.31 7.10 -7.97
C THR A 105 -4.00 5.61 -7.88
N LEU A 106 -3.71 5.11 -6.68
CA LEU A 106 -3.47 3.69 -6.46
C LEU A 106 -4.73 2.86 -6.74
N GLY A 107 -5.88 3.31 -6.24
CA GLY A 107 -7.14 2.59 -6.42
C GLY A 107 -7.55 2.49 -7.87
N GLU A 108 -7.46 3.58 -8.61
CA GLU A 108 -7.77 3.59 -10.04
C GLU A 108 -6.82 2.69 -10.83
N TYR A 109 -5.53 2.73 -10.49
CA TYR A 109 -4.54 1.86 -11.12
C TYR A 109 -4.86 0.38 -10.91
N LEU A 110 -5.12 -0.02 -9.66
CA LEU A 110 -5.43 -1.43 -9.35
C LEU A 110 -6.75 -1.86 -10.00
N LYS A 111 -7.76 -1.00 -10.00
CA LYS A 111 -9.04 -1.30 -10.66
C LYS A 111 -8.86 -1.49 -12.16
N SER A 112 -8.00 -0.69 -12.79
CA SER A 112 -7.65 -0.87 -14.20
C SER A 112 -7.04 -2.25 -14.45
N ARG A 113 -6.11 -2.68 -13.59
CA ARG A 113 -5.49 -4.00 -13.71
C ARG A 113 -6.47 -5.15 -13.47
N LEU A 114 -7.40 -4.95 -12.54
CA LEU A 114 -8.39 -5.96 -12.16
C LEU A 114 -9.65 -5.95 -13.03
N ASP A 115 -9.75 -5.01 -13.95
CA ASP A 115 -10.94 -4.79 -14.78
C ASP A 115 -12.20 -4.52 -13.92
N VAL A 116 -12.02 -3.66 -12.91
CA VAL A 116 -13.10 -3.21 -12.03
C VAL A 116 -13.44 -1.77 -12.39
N PRO A 117 -14.71 -1.44 -12.66
CA PRO A 117 -15.11 -0.07 -12.96
C PRO A 117 -14.85 0.87 -11.78
N LEU A 118 -14.50 2.12 -12.09
CA LEU A 118 -14.33 3.14 -11.05
C LEU A 118 -15.61 3.29 -10.24
N GLY A 119 -15.44 3.49 -8.95
CA GLY A 119 -16.54 3.62 -8.00
C GLY A 119 -17.15 2.30 -7.55
N LYS A 120 -16.69 1.17 -8.07
CA LYS A 120 -17.17 -0.16 -7.70
C LYS A 120 -16.26 -0.82 -6.66
N LEU A 121 -16.86 -1.68 -5.86
CA LEU A 121 -16.16 -2.47 -4.85
C LEU A 121 -15.26 -3.52 -5.50
N ILE A 122 -14.03 -3.64 -5.01
CA ILE A 122 -13.15 -4.76 -5.35
C ILE A 122 -13.52 -5.93 -4.45
N THR A 123 -13.73 -7.10 -5.03
CA THR A 123 -14.13 -8.31 -4.31
C THR A 123 -13.10 -9.42 -4.43
N ASN A 124 -13.25 -10.47 -3.63
CA ASN A 124 -12.43 -11.69 -3.73
C ASN A 124 -12.48 -12.26 -5.15
N GLU A 125 -13.66 -12.25 -5.77
CA GLU A 125 -13.84 -12.77 -7.13
C GLU A 125 -12.98 -12.00 -8.14
N HIS A 126 -12.86 -10.70 -8.00
CA HIS A 126 -12.00 -9.90 -8.87
C HIS A 126 -10.53 -10.32 -8.75
N LEU A 127 -10.04 -10.57 -7.55
CA LEU A 127 -8.66 -11.02 -7.35
C LEU A 127 -8.47 -12.46 -7.85
N ASP A 128 -9.43 -13.32 -7.61
CA ASP A 128 -9.38 -14.72 -8.07
C ASP A 128 -9.38 -14.77 -9.60
N ASP A 129 -10.23 -14.00 -10.25
CA ASP A 129 -10.28 -13.93 -11.71
C ASP A 129 -8.99 -13.36 -12.30
N TYR A 130 -8.40 -12.39 -11.62
CA TYR A 130 -7.10 -11.84 -12.03
C TYR A 130 -5.98 -12.86 -11.83
N GLY A 131 -6.05 -13.66 -10.78
CA GLY A 131 -5.09 -14.74 -10.50
C GLY A 131 -4.05 -14.40 -9.44
N ARG A 132 -4.24 -13.33 -8.66
CA ARG A 132 -3.27 -12.95 -7.64
C ARG A 132 -3.93 -12.18 -6.50
N THR A 133 -3.52 -12.51 -5.25
CA THR A 133 -4.08 -11.92 -4.03
C THR A 133 -3.07 -11.13 -3.21
N ASN A 134 -1.88 -10.89 -3.77
CA ASN A 134 -0.83 -10.14 -3.11
C ASN A 134 -0.10 -9.23 -4.10
N VAL A 135 0.68 -8.30 -3.56
CA VAL A 135 1.61 -7.47 -4.33
C VAL A 135 3.00 -7.74 -3.76
N THR A 136 3.96 -8.02 -4.63
CA THR A 136 5.34 -8.20 -4.21
C THR A 136 6.04 -6.83 -4.19
N ILE A 137 6.72 -6.54 -3.09
CA ILE A 137 7.53 -5.32 -2.94
C ILE A 137 9.01 -5.68 -2.85
N ALA A 138 9.85 -4.88 -3.49
CA ALA A 138 11.29 -5.05 -3.46
C ALA A 138 11.98 -3.68 -3.55
N LEU A 139 13.20 -3.60 -3.02
CA LEU A 139 14.05 -2.43 -3.25
C LEU A 139 14.48 -2.40 -4.70
N SER A 140 14.53 -1.20 -5.28
CA SER A 140 15.00 -1.03 -6.64
C SER A 140 16.52 -0.94 -6.68
N HIS A 141 17.11 -1.44 -7.77
CA HIS A 141 18.52 -1.25 -8.08
C HIS A 141 18.75 -0.01 -8.95
N ASP A 142 17.68 0.62 -9.43
CA ASP A 142 17.71 1.86 -10.18
C ASP A 142 17.67 3.03 -9.19
N THR A 143 18.66 3.91 -9.24
CA THR A 143 18.78 5.02 -8.29
C THR A 143 17.65 6.04 -8.41
N SER A 144 16.94 6.08 -9.53
CA SER A 144 15.81 6.98 -9.72
C SER A 144 14.48 6.43 -9.17
N ILE A 145 14.46 5.16 -8.77
CA ILE A 145 13.28 4.45 -8.26
C ILE A 145 13.63 3.89 -6.88
N ASP A 146 12.74 4.11 -5.91
CA ASP A 146 12.97 3.61 -4.55
C ASP A 146 12.54 2.15 -4.38
N TYR A 147 11.38 1.81 -4.91
CA TYR A 147 10.80 0.47 -4.78
C TYR A 147 10.22 -0.01 -6.10
N ILE A 148 10.21 -1.32 -6.24
CA ILE A 148 9.49 -2.02 -7.33
C ILE A 148 8.29 -2.73 -6.70
N LEU A 149 7.13 -2.57 -7.31
CA LEU A 149 5.93 -3.32 -6.96
C LEU A 149 5.56 -4.22 -8.14
N ASP A 150 5.25 -5.47 -7.84
CA ASP A 150 4.89 -6.46 -8.84
C ASP A 150 3.51 -7.03 -8.54
N PHE A 151 2.61 -6.85 -9.51
CA PHE A 151 1.26 -7.41 -9.49
C PHE A 151 1.01 -8.23 -10.76
N SER A 152 2.06 -8.76 -11.37
CA SER A 152 1.95 -9.61 -12.56
C SER A 152 1.37 -10.98 -12.23
N ILE A 153 0.88 -11.67 -13.24
CA ILE A 153 0.37 -13.04 -13.14
C ILE A 153 1.18 -13.99 -13.99
#